data_cd273984f0b690b1c9beed63a99e4d7b
#
_entry.id   cd273984f0b690b1c9beed63a99e4d7b
#
_cell.length_a   1.000
_cell.length_b   1.000
_cell.length_c   1.000
_cell.angle_alpha   90.00
_cell.angle_beta   90.00
_cell.angle_gamma   90.00
#
_symmetry.space_group_name_H-M   'P 1'
#
loop_
_entity.id
_entity.type
_entity.pdbx_description
1 polymer ?
#
loop_
_entity_poly.entity_id
_entity_poly.type
_entity_poly.pdbx_seq_one_letter_code
_entity_poly.pdbx_strand_id
1 'polypeptide(L)'
;ISPVITNMTKSMLTGTAFPAEDFNVWAFYKQLPEGTTIAQWQAAADVQKDYIQEKTFTKHDNNLWGGETEYYWPKLGSLMFVGYYPTTVAGIVDYSFNAETNKMTITDYTPGMVTSNSTHEEDLMYFNMTESSCRGKNVSVVFRHALSWVSVVLAKANDAPEDATIKVNYVKFTGVKPTGT
;
A
#
# COMPACT_ATOMS: atom_id res chain seq x y z
N ILE A 1 14.02 -1.47 -6.98
CA ILE A 1 12.54 -1.48 -7.01
C ILE A 1 12.04 -0.22 -7.69
N SER A 2 11.11 -0.35 -8.61
CA SER A 2 10.44 0.77 -9.27
C SER A 2 8.96 0.72 -8.93
N PRO A 3 8.48 1.55 -8.01
CA PRO A 3 7.08 1.57 -7.63
C PRO A 3 6.21 2.27 -8.68
N VAL A 4 5.04 1.70 -8.92
CA VAL A 4 3.97 2.26 -9.75
C VAL A 4 2.64 2.11 -9.02
N ILE A 5 1.75 3.06 -9.16
CA ILE A 5 0.39 2.98 -8.63
C ILE A 5 -0.57 2.55 -9.74
N THR A 6 -1.38 1.53 -9.48
CA THR A 6 -2.51 1.15 -10.34
C THR A 6 -3.81 1.15 -9.54
N ASN A 7 -4.94 1.38 -10.22
CA ASN A 7 -6.26 1.44 -9.62
C ASN A 7 -6.52 2.68 -8.74
N MET A 8 -6.43 3.83 -9.34
CA MET A 8 -6.59 5.16 -8.72
C MET A 8 -8.03 5.53 -8.35
N THR A 9 -8.85 4.61 -7.96
CA THR A 9 -10.26 4.96 -7.86
C THR A 9 -10.70 5.63 -6.56
N LYS A 10 -9.86 5.80 -5.55
CA LYS A 10 -10.41 6.29 -4.26
C LYS A 10 -9.41 6.88 -3.25
N SER A 11 -8.35 7.54 -3.68
CA SER A 11 -7.39 8.18 -2.78
C SER A 11 -7.09 9.63 -3.15
N MET A 12 -6.54 10.39 -2.22
CA MET A 12 -6.13 11.79 -2.46
C MET A 12 -4.93 11.92 -3.39
N LEU A 13 -4.14 10.87 -3.58
CA LEU A 13 -3.09 10.85 -4.58
C LEU A 13 -3.70 10.65 -5.97
N THR A 14 -3.80 11.73 -6.72
CA THR A 14 -4.24 11.72 -8.11
C THR A 14 -3.02 11.62 -9.02
N GLY A 15 -2.82 10.48 -9.65
CA GLY A 15 -1.70 10.28 -10.57
C GLY A 15 -1.23 8.83 -10.58
N THR A 16 -0.46 8.46 -11.58
CA THR A 16 0.16 7.14 -11.70
C THR A 16 1.58 7.10 -11.10
N ALA A 17 2.07 8.23 -10.61
CA ALA A 17 3.40 8.32 -10.01
C ALA A 17 3.34 8.03 -8.52
N PHE A 18 4.19 7.13 -8.05
CA PHE A 18 4.41 6.92 -6.63
C PHE A 18 5.04 8.19 -6.00
N PRO A 19 4.62 8.62 -4.79
CA PRO A 19 5.29 9.71 -4.08
C PRO A 19 6.80 9.42 -3.97
N ALA A 20 7.60 10.46 -4.00
CA ALA A 20 9.06 10.31 -3.89
C ALA A 20 9.49 10.09 -2.43
N GLU A 21 8.85 9.16 -1.74
CA GLU A 21 9.01 8.89 -0.31
C GLU A 21 9.41 7.44 -0.05
N ASP A 22 9.75 7.16 1.19
CA ASP A 22 10.21 5.86 1.63
C ASP A 22 9.04 4.89 1.89
N PHE A 23 9.27 3.59 1.75
CA PHE A 23 8.30 2.55 2.07
C PHE A 23 8.96 1.32 2.68
N ASN A 24 8.19 0.52 3.42
CA ASN A 24 8.69 -0.67 4.06
C ASN A 24 8.46 -1.92 3.23
N VAL A 25 9.42 -2.87 3.29
CA VAL A 25 9.44 -4.09 2.49
C VAL A 25 9.81 -5.29 3.34
N TRP A 26 9.09 -6.39 3.16
CA TRP A 26 9.51 -7.75 3.49
C TRP A 26 9.73 -8.55 2.21
N ALA A 27 10.63 -9.51 2.24
CA ALA A 27 10.72 -10.52 1.21
C ALA A 27 10.90 -11.91 1.82
N PHE A 28 10.25 -12.88 1.18
CA PHE A 28 10.28 -14.29 1.59
C PHE A 28 10.72 -15.15 0.42
N TYR A 29 11.45 -16.19 0.72
CA TYR A 29 11.98 -17.14 -0.26
C TYR A 29 11.27 -18.49 -0.15
N LYS A 30 10.92 -19.07 -1.31
CA LYS A 30 10.58 -20.49 -1.47
C LYS A 30 11.31 -21.06 -2.70
N GLN A 31 11.59 -22.36 -2.67
CA GLN A 31 12.24 -23.04 -3.81
C GLN A 31 11.20 -23.44 -4.86
N LEU A 32 10.53 -22.47 -5.44
CA LEU A 32 9.47 -22.64 -6.44
C LEU A 32 9.95 -22.30 -7.85
N PRO A 33 9.31 -22.86 -8.89
CA PRO A 33 9.64 -22.57 -10.29
C PRO A 33 9.53 -21.09 -10.65
N GLU A 34 10.21 -20.74 -11.74
CA GLU A 34 10.04 -19.42 -12.36
C GLU A 34 8.58 -19.20 -12.79
N GLY A 35 8.09 -17.95 -12.63
CA GLY A 35 6.72 -17.59 -12.98
C GLY A 35 5.67 -18.02 -11.96
N THR A 36 6.07 -18.52 -10.78
CA THR A 36 5.13 -18.83 -9.70
C THR A 36 4.30 -17.61 -9.33
N THR A 37 2.99 -17.73 -9.37
CA THR A 37 2.04 -16.68 -8.95
C THR A 37 1.92 -16.61 -7.43
N ILE A 38 1.36 -15.51 -6.91
CA ILE A 38 1.08 -15.36 -5.47
C ILE A 38 0.20 -16.51 -4.96
N ALA A 39 -0.86 -16.88 -5.68
CA ALA A 39 -1.75 -17.99 -5.29
C ALA A 39 -1.03 -19.33 -5.22
N GLN A 40 -0.15 -19.61 -6.20
CA GLN A 40 0.68 -20.81 -6.18
C GLN A 40 1.71 -20.79 -5.05
N TRP A 41 2.29 -19.62 -4.78
CA TRP A 41 3.20 -19.43 -3.64
C TRP A 41 2.52 -19.78 -2.32
N GLN A 42 1.32 -19.25 -2.10
CA GLN A 42 0.55 -19.47 -0.87
C GLN A 42 0.15 -20.95 -0.71
N ALA A 43 -0.23 -21.62 -1.80
CA ALA A 43 -0.64 -23.02 -1.78
C ALA A 43 0.53 -24.00 -1.66
N ALA A 44 1.76 -23.58 -1.96
CA ALA A 44 2.92 -24.46 -1.95
C ALA A 44 3.34 -24.86 -0.54
N ALA A 45 3.59 -26.16 -0.33
CA ALA A 45 4.05 -26.73 0.93
C ALA A 45 5.55 -26.48 1.23
N ASP A 46 6.27 -25.84 0.30
CA ASP A 46 7.68 -25.53 0.47
C ASP A 46 7.91 -24.66 1.69
N VAL A 47 9.02 -24.91 2.39
CA VAL A 47 9.39 -24.13 3.57
C VAL A 47 9.72 -22.70 3.17
N GLN A 48 8.95 -21.77 3.68
CA GLN A 48 9.19 -20.34 3.53
C GLN A 48 10.36 -19.92 4.42
N LYS A 49 11.26 -19.11 3.88
CA LYS A 49 12.39 -18.51 4.61
C LYS A 49 12.34 -17.00 4.49
N ASP A 50 12.65 -16.32 5.57
CA ASP A 50 12.84 -14.88 5.56
C ASP A 50 14.04 -14.53 4.68
N TYR A 51 13.87 -13.51 3.84
CA TYR A 51 14.90 -13.00 2.95
C TYR A 51 15.20 -11.53 3.21
N ILE A 52 14.18 -10.71 3.33
CA ILE A 52 14.25 -9.33 3.84
C ILE A 52 13.24 -9.25 4.97
N GLN A 53 13.71 -8.90 6.16
CA GLN A 53 12.87 -8.65 7.33
C GLN A 53 12.68 -7.15 7.45
N GLU A 54 11.49 -6.67 7.33
CA GLU A 54 11.07 -5.28 7.37
C GLU A 54 12.19 -4.24 7.23
N LYS A 55 12.39 -3.78 6.02
CA LYS A 55 13.39 -2.75 5.71
C LYS A 55 12.73 -1.57 5.02
N THR A 56 13.12 -0.40 5.45
CA THR A 56 12.77 0.84 4.75
C THR A 56 13.59 0.94 3.48
N PHE A 57 12.91 1.12 2.36
CA PHE A 57 13.51 1.38 1.06
C PHE A 57 13.39 2.88 0.78
N THR A 58 14.52 3.50 0.56
CA THR A 58 14.65 4.93 0.29
C THR A 58 14.92 5.19 -1.19
N LYS A 59 14.56 6.36 -1.66
CA LYS A 59 14.81 6.77 -3.05
C LYS A 59 16.27 7.14 -3.24
N HIS A 60 16.88 6.57 -4.28
CA HIS A 60 18.23 6.91 -4.74
C HIS A 60 18.20 7.89 -5.93
N ASP A 61 19.36 8.47 -6.27
CA ASP A 61 19.50 9.47 -7.33
C ASP A 61 19.08 8.99 -8.73
N ASN A 62 19.10 7.68 -8.95
CA ASN A 62 18.67 7.04 -10.21
C ASN A 62 17.14 6.82 -10.31
N ASN A 63 16.36 7.41 -9.42
CA ASN A 63 14.90 7.19 -9.29
C ASN A 63 14.49 5.75 -9.01
N LEU A 64 15.37 4.97 -8.38
CA LEU A 64 15.08 3.64 -7.86
C LEU A 64 15.02 3.69 -6.34
N TRP A 65 14.33 2.73 -5.75
CA TRP A 65 14.27 2.55 -4.31
C TRP A 65 15.10 1.33 -3.91
N GLY A 66 15.84 1.44 -2.83
CA GLY A 66 16.65 0.37 -2.29
C GLY A 66 16.82 0.49 -0.78
N GLY A 67 17.14 -0.63 -0.13
CA GLY A 67 17.56 -0.64 1.26
C GLY A 67 19.02 -0.23 1.41
N GLU A 68 19.46 0.04 2.65
CA GLU A 68 20.87 0.32 2.97
C GLU A 68 21.78 -0.87 2.67
N THR A 69 21.23 -2.09 2.66
CA THR A 69 21.95 -3.33 2.39
C THR A 69 21.67 -3.83 1.00
N GLU A 70 22.70 -4.25 0.29
CA GLU A 70 22.54 -4.95 -0.98
C GLU A 70 22.06 -6.38 -0.75
N TYR A 71 21.00 -6.77 -1.48
CA TYR A 71 20.44 -8.11 -1.49
C TYR A 71 20.69 -8.77 -2.84
N TYR A 72 21.26 -9.95 -2.81
CA TYR A 72 21.56 -10.71 -4.02
C TYR A 72 20.42 -11.69 -4.32
N TRP A 73 20.06 -11.81 -5.58
CA TRP A 73 19.04 -12.78 -5.97
C TRP A 73 19.45 -14.22 -5.64
N PRO A 74 18.53 -15.04 -5.11
CA PRO A 74 18.80 -16.44 -4.91
C PRO A 74 19.09 -17.12 -6.26
N LYS A 75 19.98 -18.10 -6.25
CA LYS A 75 20.41 -18.79 -7.45
C LYS A 75 19.26 -19.56 -8.13
N LEU A 76 18.33 -20.06 -7.33
CA LEU A 76 17.11 -20.78 -7.73
C LEU A 76 15.96 -20.31 -6.84
N GLY A 77 14.74 -20.60 -7.26
CA GLY A 77 13.54 -20.31 -6.49
C GLY A 77 12.93 -18.94 -6.79
N SER A 78 11.93 -18.58 -6.00
CA SER A 78 11.16 -17.35 -6.13
C SER A 78 11.19 -16.55 -4.84
N LEU A 79 11.09 -15.24 -4.96
CA LEU A 79 10.86 -14.31 -3.86
C LEU A 79 9.43 -13.79 -3.91
N MET A 80 8.77 -13.73 -2.76
CA MET A 80 7.56 -12.96 -2.57
C MET A 80 7.91 -11.68 -1.85
N PHE A 81 7.52 -10.55 -2.42
CA PHE A 81 7.68 -9.24 -1.82
C PHE A 81 6.34 -8.74 -1.30
N VAL A 82 6.36 -8.17 -0.13
CA VAL A 82 5.23 -7.48 0.50
C VAL A 82 5.73 -6.16 1.03
N GLY A 83 4.93 -5.12 0.91
CA GLY A 83 5.31 -3.83 1.45
C GLY A 83 4.13 -2.90 1.61
N TYR A 84 4.38 -1.81 2.33
CA TYR A 84 3.40 -0.78 2.61
C TYR A 84 4.03 0.62 2.63
N TYR A 85 3.18 1.60 2.40
CA TYR A 85 3.47 3.02 2.46
C TYR A 85 2.30 3.73 3.17
N PRO A 86 2.58 4.78 3.96
CA PRO A 86 3.88 5.30 4.36
C PRO A 86 4.56 4.42 5.43
N THR A 87 5.83 4.66 5.71
CA THR A 87 6.61 3.92 6.71
C THR A 87 6.08 4.08 8.12
N THR A 88 5.46 5.23 8.40
CA THR A 88 4.74 5.52 9.64
C THR A 88 3.46 6.27 9.30
N VAL A 89 2.34 5.83 9.85
CA VAL A 89 1.03 6.48 9.67
C VAL A 89 0.47 6.86 11.04
N ALA A 90 0.01 8.10 11.17
CA ALA A 90 -0.59 8.58 12.40
C ALA A 90 -1.80 7.72 12.82
N GLY A 91 -1.84 7.28 14.05
CA GLY A 91 -2.90 6.43 14.60
C GLY A 91 -2.74 4.94 14.34
N ILE A 92 -1.68 4.48 13.68
CA ILE A 92 -1.32 3.07 13.61
C ILE A 92 -0.40 2.72 14.77
N VAL A 93 -0.81 1.73 15.55
CA VAL A 93 -0.06 1.28 16.73
C VAL A 93 0.97 0.23 16.34
N ASP A 94 0.66 -0.63 15.37
CA ASP A 94 1.55 -1.70 14.96
C ASP A 94 1.33 -2.13 13.50
N TYR A 95 2.44 -2.39 12.80
CA TYR A 95 2.45 -3.06 11.51
C TYR A 95 3.04 -4.46 11.73
N SER A 96 2.29 -5.47 11.37
CA SER A 96 2.79 -6.83 11.41
C SER A 96 2.47 -7.58 10.11
N PHE A 97 3.42 -8.38 9.65
CA PHE A 97 3.20 -9.31 8.57
C PHE A 97 3.34 -10.74 9.08
N ASN A 98 2.28 -11.52 8.97
CA ASN A 98 2.32 -12.93 9.28
C ASN A 98 2.74 -13.73 8.04
N ALA A 99 3.97 -14.24 8.06
CA ALA A 99 4.55 -14.96 6.94
C ALA A 99 3.85 -16.30 6.64
N GLU A 100 3.28 -16.96 7.64
CA GLU A 100 2.60 -18.25 7.48
C GLU A 100 1.26 -18.09 6.77
N THR A 101 0.52 -17.03 7.12
CA THR A 101 -0.80 -16.74 6.52
C THR A 101 -0.72 -15.80 5.33
N ASN A 102 0.45 -15.20 5.07
CA ASN A 102 0.67 -14.16 4.06
C ASN A 102 -0.28 -12.97 4.21
N LYS A 103 -0.56 -12.60 5.45
CA LYS A 103 -1.42 -11.46 5.78
C LYS A 103 -0.61 -10.35 6.40
N MET A 104 -0.79 -9.15 5.90
CA MET A 104 -0.38 -7.93 6.56
C MET A 104 -1.56 -7.40 7.36
N THR A 105 -1.36 -7.20 8.65
CA THR A 105 -2.38 -6.66 9.56
C THR A 105 -1.93 -5.30 10.05
N ILE A 106 -2.79 -4.31 9.91
CA ILE A 106 -2.63 -2.98 10.46
C ILE A 106 -3.72 -2.82 11.50
N THR A 107 -3.33 -2.69 12.77
CA THR A 107 -4.26 -2.57 13.88
C THR A 107 -4.41 -1.12 14.30
N ASP A 108 -5.57 -0.79 14.87
CA ASP A 108 -5.88 0.53 15.45
C ASP A 108 -5.67 1.72 14.50
N TYR A 109 -5.73 1.46 13.19
CA TYR A 109 -5.70 2.53 12.21
C TYR A 109 -6.95 3.40 12.36
N THR A 110 -6.71 4.68 12.62
CA THR A 110 -7.75 5.71 12.63
C THR A 110 -7.53 6.61 11.42
N PRO A 111 -8.41 6.57 10.41
CA PRO A 111 -8.31 7.50 9.29
C PRO A 111 -8.26 8.93 9.81
N GLY A 112 -7.28 9.70 9.37
CA GLY A 112 -7.17 11.11 9.72
C GLY A 112 -8.45 11.84 9.31
N MET A 113 -8.96 12.70 10.17
CA MET A 113 -10.03 13.62 9.77
C MET A 113 -9.39 14.80 9.05
N VAL A 114 -9.71 14.96 7.76
CA VAL A 114 -9.37 16.19 7.05
C VAL A 114 -10.13 17.34 7.72
N THR A 115 -9.42 18.10 8.50
CA THR A 115 -9.91 19.40 8.96
C THR A 115 -9.68 20.43 7.85
N SER A 116 -10.42 21.50 7.84
CA SER A 116 -10.31 22.57 6.82
C SER A 116 -8.90 23.14 6.62
N ASN A 117 -7.96 22.78 7.45
CA ASN A 117 -6.55 23.22 7.44
C ASN A 117 -5.56 22.07 7.21
N SER A 118 -5.98 20.80 7.16
CA SER A 118 -5.10 19.68 6.82
C SER A 118 -5.17 19.43 5.32
N THR A 119 -4.04 19.59 4.66
CA THR A 119 -3.94 19.43 3.21
C THR A 119 -3.65 17.99 2.79
N HIS A 120 -3.39 17.08 3.73
CA HIS A 120 -2.97 15.72 3.42
C HIS A 120 -3.52 14.73 4.45
N GLU A 121 -4.31 13.77 3.98
CA GLU A 121 -4.43 12.48 4.64
C GLU A 121 -3.31 11.58 4.14
N GLU A 122 -2.71 10.85 5.05
CA GLU A 122 -1.75 9.81 4.67
C GLU A 122 -2.49 8.69 3.96
N ASP A 123 -2.15 8.47 2.71
CA ASP A 123 -2.76 7.46 1.87
C ASP A 123 -2.07 6.11 2.12
N LEU A 124 -2.75 5.24 2.87
CA LEU A 124 -2.24 3.91 3.13
C LEU A 124 -2.27 3.07 1.86
N MET A 125 -1.10 2.66 1.41
CA MET A 125 -0.93 1.81 0.24
C MET A 125 -0.14 0.55 0.58
N TYR A 126 -0.39 -0.51 -0.15
CA TYR A 126 0.32 -1.78 0.00
C TYR A 126 0.59 -2.43 -1.36
N PHE A 127 1.54 -3.34 -1.37
CA PHE A 127 1.75 -4.24 -2.50
C PHE A 127 2.09 -5.66 -2.03
N ASN A 128 1.79 -6.63 -2.88
CA ASN A 128 2.30 -7.98 -2.81
C ASN A 128 2.59 -8.50 -4.22
N MET A 129 3.70 -9.20 -4.39
CA MET A 129 4.07 -9.80 -5.66
C MET A 129 5.06 -10.94 -5.50
N THR A 130 5.11 -11.81 -6.47
CA THR A 130 6.16 -12.83 -6.61
C THR A 130 7.08 -12.52 -7.79
N GLU A 131 8.36 -12.78 -7.63
CA GLU A 131 9.36 -12.61 -8.68
C GLU A 131 10.44 -13.68 -8.57
N SER A 132 10.89 -14.20 -9.70
CA SER A 132 11.87 -15.30 -9.76
C SER A 132 13.03 -15.05 -10.71
N SER A 133 12.94 -14.06 -11.58
CA SER A 133 13.88 -13.91 -12.70
C SER A 133 14.53 -12.54 -12.85
N CYS A 134 14.40 -11.66 -11.87
CA CYS A 134 14.93 -10.29 -11.95
C CYS A 134 16.44 -10.17 -11.76
N ARG A 135 17.23 -11.19 -12.11
CA ARG A 135 18.70 -11.12 -12.00
C ARG A 135 19.26 -9.98 -12.84
N GLY A 136 19.89 -9.01 -12.16
CA GLY A 136 20.46 -7.84 -12.81
C GLY A 136 19.43 -6.85 -13.37
N LYS A 137 18.18 -6.95 -12.96
CA LYS A 137 17.09 -6.04 -13.33
C LYS A 137 16.41 -5.46 -12.11
N ASN A 138 15.75 -4.32 -12.31
CA ASN A 138 14.92 -3.73 -11.26
C ASN A 138 13.60 -4.50 -11.12
N VAL A 139 13.14 -4.66 -9.88
CA VAL A 139 11.82 -5.21 -9.57
C VAL A 139 10.79 -4.07 -9.67
N SER A 140 9.75 -4.28 -10.44
CA SER A 140 8.62 -3.35 -10.49
C SER A 140 7.56 -3.77 -9.49
N VAL A 141 7.23 -2.90 -8.54
CA VAL A 141 6.15 -3.10 -7.58
C VAL A 141 4.97 -2.20 -7.90
N VAL A 142 3.78 -2.72 -7.66
CA VAL A 142 2.53 -2.00 -7.94
C VAL A 142 1.79 -1.79 -6.63
N PHE A 143 1.75 -0.56 -6.18
CA PHE A 143 1.01 -0.17 -4.99
C PHE A 143 -0.49 -0.09 -5.26
N ARG A 144 -1.28 -0.48 -4.27
CA ARG A 144 -2.73 -0.40 -4.24
C ARG A 144 -3.14 0.40 -3.01
N HIS A 145 -4.12 1.27 -3.18
CA HIS A 145 -4.71 1.99 -2.05
C HIS A 145 -5.47 1.01 -1.14
N ALA A 146 -5.21 1.08 0.15
CA ALA A 146 -5.92 0.30 1.15
C ALA A 146 -7.23 0.97 1.59
N LEU A 147 -7.32 2.29 1.43
CA LEU A 147 -8.45 3.09 1.85
C LEU A 147 -9.39 3.39 0.69
N SER A 148 -10.63 3.71 1.03
CA SER A 148 -11.64 4.18 0.07
C SER A 148 -11.91 5.66 0.28
N TRP A 149 -11.87 6.44 -0.80
CA TRP A 149 -12.32 7.81 -0.78
C TRP A 149 -13.84 7.88 -0.90
N VAL A 150 -14.46 8.64 -0.01
CA VAL A 150 -15.88 8.95 -0.07
C VAL A 150 -16.03 10.45 -0.28
N SER A 151 -16.64 10.84 -1.41
CA SER A 151 -16.99 12.22 -1.70
C SER A 151 -18.50 12.40 -1.58
N VAL A 152 -18.91 13.45 -0.88
CA VAL A 152 -20.32 13.83 -0.77
C VAL A 152 -20.52 15.15 -1.52
N VAL A 153 -21.32 15.07 -2.58
CA VAL A 153 -21.72 16.25 -3.35
C VAL A 153 -23.14 16.62 -2.96
N LEU A 154 -23.30 17.84 -2.50
CA LEU A 154 -24.61 18.42 -2.19
C LEU A 154 -25.00 19.39 -3.30
N ALA A 155 -26.19 19.20 -3.84
CA ALA A 155 -26.75 20.07 -4.86
C ALA A 155 -28.07 20.68 -4.37
N LYS A 156 -28.30 21.92 -4.73
CA LYS A 156 -29.59 22.59 -4.58
C LYS A 156 -30.61 21.94 -5.52
N ALA A 157 -31.81 21.69 -5.05
CA ALA A 157 -32.86 21.17 -5.89
C ALA A 157 -33.19 22.17 -7.02
N ASN A 158 -33.55 21.65 -8.20
CA ASN A 158 -33.77 22.48 -9.39
C ASN A 158 -34.99 23.44 -9.23
N ASP A 159 -35.90 23.09 -8.37
CA ASP A 159 -37.12 23.87 -8.05
C ASP A 159 -36.96 24.80 -6.85
N ALA A 160 -35.77 24.80 -6.21
CA ALA A 160 -35.49 25.69 -5.12
C ALA A 160 -35.31 27.13 -5.60
N PRO A 161 -35.85 28.15 -4.87
CA PRO A 161 -35.69 29.56 -5.23
C PRO A 161 -34.21 29.93 -5.45
N GLU A 162 -33.94 30.82 -6.42
CA GLU A 162 -32.55 31.21 -6.75
C GLU A 162 -31.80 31.79 -5.58
N ASP A 163 -32.47 32.52 -4.70
CA ASP A 163 -31.94 33.15 -3.50
C ASP A 163 -31.88 32.21 -2.29
N ALA A 164 -32.35 30.96 -2.41
CA ALA A 164 -32.31 30.01 -1.30
C ALA A 164 -30.89 29.65 -0.95
N THR A 165 -30.52 29.85 0.32
CA THR A 165 -29.25 29.46 0.90
C THR A 165 -29.39 28.14 1.64
N ILE A 166 -28.61 27.12 1.25
CA ILE A 166 -28.54 25.83 1.96
C ILE A 166 -27.30 25.86 2.84
N LYS A 167 -27.51 25.72 4.16
CA LYS A 167 -26.42 25.60 5.12
C LYS A 167 -26.34 24.15 5.61
N VAL A 168 -25.25 23.46 5.32
CA VAL A 168 -24.96 22.12 5.85
C VAL A 168 -24.14 22.27 7.10
N ASN A 169 -24.66 21.79 8.23
CA ASN A 169 -23.96 21.88 9.50
C ASN A 169 -22.93 20.76 9.68
N TYR A 170 -23.25 19.55 9.23
CA TYR A 170 -22.34 18.40 9.26
C TYR A 170 -22.80 17.28 8.33
N VAL A 171 -21.85 16.45 7.92
CA VAL A 171 -22.09 15.14 7.27
C VAL A 171 -21.46 14.09 8.18
N LYS A 172 -22.20 13.03 8.49
CA LYS A 172 -21.76 11.96 9.37
C LYS A 172 -21.79 10.62 8.66
N PHE A 173 -20.67 9.91 8.68
CA PHE A 173 -20.58 8.51 8.28
C PHE A 173 -20.67 7.62 9.52
N THR A 174 -21.46 6.55 9.43
CA THR A 174 -21.62 5.57 10.52
C THR A 174 -21.33 4.17 10.01
N GLY A 175 -20.82 3.29 10.87
CA GLY A 175 -20.50 1.91 10.51
C GLY A 175 -19.18 1.74 9.73
N VAL A 176 -18.32 2.75 9.72
CA VAL A 176 -16.97 2.64 9.17
C VAL A 176 -16.14 1.73 10.08
N LYS A 177 -15.50 0.71 9.50
CA LYS A 177 -14.58 -0.15 10.25
C LYS A 177 -13.18 0.48 10.22
N PRO A 178 -12.56 0.74 11.39
CA PRO A 178 -11.24 1.38 11.45
C PRO A 178 -10.09 0.38 11.25
N THR A 179 -10.36 -0.92 11.15
CA THR A 179 -9.35 -1.96 11.00
C THR A 179 -9.52 -2.71 9.70
N GLY A 180 -8.40 -3.05 9.05
CA GLY A 180 -8.34 -3.88 7.84
C GLY A 180 -7.24 -4.95 7.95
N THR A 181 -7.39 -6.04 7.23
CA THR A 181 -6.38 -7.10 7.04
C THR A 181 -6.17 -7.34 5.56
#